data_61a330f963706ff3403c8efa3e6fc3e4
#
_entry.id   61a330f963706ff3403c8efa3e6fc3e4
#
_cell.length_a   1.000
_cell.length_b   1.000
_cell.length_c   1.000
_cell.angle_alpha   90.00
_cell.angle_beta   90.00
_cell.angle_gamma   90.00
#
_symmetry.space_group_name_H-M   'P 1'
#
loop_
_entity.id
_entity.type
_entity.pdbx_description
1 polymer ?
#
loop_
_entity_poly.entity_id
_entity_poly.type
_entity_poly.pdbx_seq_one_letter_code
_entity_poly.pdbx_strand_id
1 'polypeptide(L)'
;MPLASLSDVPHTDRDESTRRSWRTVAGTWGPLGNERLTNSTGLVLLVLLAVETLTTLALDSFLNVHIFLGLLLIPPVVLKLASTGWRFARYYTRNEAYRLEGAPRLLLRLLAPLLVGSTLALFGSGVALLVFGHGGGVLRTVHTFSFIVWGVLMIVHVLAYLRHVLRVGLADWRRRREKVVAGARSRRATLAIALIAGVIVALTTYPAQQSWLSHRHEHGHDDAAAVVSRQG
;
A
#
# COMPACT_ATOMS: atom_id res chain seq x y z
N MET A 1 43.55 -17.51 56.14
CA MET A 1 42.36 -17.02 55.50
C MET A 1 42.64 -16.86 54.00
N PRO A 2 42.09 -17.72 53.09
CA PRO A 2 42.27 -17.56 51.66
C PRO A 2 41.26 -16.56 51.14
N LEU A 3 41.76 -15.60 50.36
CA LEU A 3 40.97 -14.63 49.60
C LEU A 3 40.13 -15.36 48.54
N ALA A 4 38.81 -15.32 48.67
CA ALA A 4 37.88 -15.84 47.67
C ALA A 4 38.05 -15.04 46.38
N SER A 5 38.33 -15.73 45.30
CA SER A 5 38.46 -15.23 43.94
C SER A 5 37.10 -14.67 43.48
N LEU A 6 37.07 -13.40 43.01
CA LEU A 6 35.93 -12.72 42.46
C LEU A 6 35.54 -13.20 41.02
N SER A 7 35.98 -14.41 40.66
CA SER A 7 35.80 -14.96 39.29
C SER A 7 34.52 -15.80 39.08
N ASP A 8 33.70 -16.03 40.10
CA ASP A 8 32.51 -16.89 39.99
C ASP A 8 31.18 -16.14 39.99
N VAL A 9 31.07 -15.09 39.19
CA VAL A 9 29.74 -14.55 38.84
C VAL A 9 29.32 -15.22 37.54
N PRO A 10 28.24 -15.99 37.53
CA PRO A 10 27.77 -16.63 36.30
C PRO A 10 27.27 -15.58 35.32
N HIS A 11 28.13 -15.23 34.35
CA HIS A 11 27.79 -14.33 33.21
C HIS A 11 26.78 -14.91 32.22
N THR A 12 26.36 -16.19 32.41
CA THR A 12 25.55 -16.93 31.45
C THR A 12 24.06 -16.54 31.45
N ASP A 13 23.50 -16.14 32.60
CA ASP A 13 22.05 -15.95 32.75
C ASP A 13 21.54 -14.62 32.18
N ARG A 14 22.37 -13.56 32.25
CA ARG A 14 22.03 -12.26 31.64
C ARG A 14 22.09 -12.29 30.13
N ASP A 15 23.04 -13.02 29.56
CA ASP A 15 23.23 -13.11 28.10
C ASP A 15 22.11 -13.95 27.46
N GLU A 16 21.64 -15.01 28.14
CA GLU A 16 20.52 -15.81 27.66
C GLU A 16 19.18 -15.10 27.79
N SER A 17 18.93 -14.38 28.87
CA SER A 17 17.70 -13.58 29.03
C SER A 17 17.64 -12.44 28.03
N THR A 18 18.77 -11.79 27.78
CA THR A 18 18.88 -10.75 26.72
C THR A 18 18.68 -11.36 25.34
N ARG A 19 19.28 -12.49 25.02
CA ARG A 19 19.10 -13.20 23.74
C ARG A 19 17.68 -13.73 23.54
N ARG A 20 16.98 -14.19 24.59
CA ARG A 20 15.56 -14.55 24.55
C ARG A 20 14.68 -13.32 24.32
N SER A 21 14.97 -12.20 24.95
CA SER A 21 14.27 -10.92 24.74
C SER A 21 14.38 -10.46 23.28
N TRP A 22 15.55 -10.53 22.68
CA TRP A 22 15.75 -10.20 21.25
C TRP A 22 15.04 -11.16 20.29
N ARG A 23 14.87 -12.44 20.66
CA ARG A 23 14.10 -13.41 19.86
C ARG A 23 12.60 -13.15 19.93
N THR A 24 12.06 -12.66 21.04
CA THR A 24 10.65 -12.26 21.16
C THR A 24 10.35 -10.93 20.49
N VAL A 25 11.31 -10.00 20.43
CA VAL A 25 11.20 -8.74 19.67
C VAL A 25 11.25 -9.00 18.15
N ALA A 26 11.88 -10.08 17.70
CA ALA A 26 11.81 -10.58 16.32
C ALA A 26 10.47 -11.31 16.01
N GLY A 27 9.44 -11.12 16.84
CA GLY A 27 8.12 -11.70 16.66
C GLY A 27 7.45 -11.29 15.36
N THR A 28 6.36 -11.93 15.01
CA THR A 28 5.56 -11.78 13.78
C THR A 28 5.28 -10.33 13.40
N TRP A 29 5.15 -9.46 14.41
CA TRP A 29 4.76 -8.06 14.31
C TRP A 29 5.88 -7.08 14.74
N GLY A 30 7.10 -7.56 14.91
CA GLY A 30 8.28 -6.72 15.14
C GLY A 30 8.69 -5.93 13.88
N PRO A 31 9.74 -5.07 13.97
CA PRO A 31 10.18 -4.23 12.85
C PRO A 31 10.40 -5.01 11.55
N LEU A 32 11.11 -6.14 11.60
CA LEU A 32 11.37 -7.01 10.45
C LEU A 32 10.08 -7.67 9.91
N GLY A 33 9.17 -8.10 10.82
CA GLY A 33 7.89 -8.68 10.41
C GLY A 33 7.00 -7.67 9.69
N ASN A 34 6.90 -6.46 10.23
CA ASN A 34 6.16 -5.38 9.61
C ASN A 34 6.79 -4.93 8.28
N GLU A 35 8.11 -4.89 8.18
CA GLU A 35 8.80 -4.57 6.93
C GLU A 35 8.47 -5.59 5.83
N ARG A 36 8.53 -6.89 6.13
CA ARG A 36 8.17 -7.94 5.17
C ARG A 36 6.71 -7.89 4.75
N LEU A 37 5.77 -7.63 5.68
CA LEU A 37 4.37 -7.41 5.34
C LEU A 37 4.22 -6.20 4.40
N THR A 38 4.82 -5.07 4.76
CA THR A 38 4.77 -3.84 3.98
C THR A 38 5.36 -4.04 2.57
N ASN A 39 6.48 -4.78 2.44
CA ASN A 39 7.12 -5.05 1.16
C ASN A 39 6.29 -6.01 0.30
N SER A 40 5.75 -7.09 0.89
CA SER A 40 4.90 -8.05 0.17
C SER A 40 3.61 -7.38 -0.31
N THR A 41 2.96 -6.59 0.54
CA THR A 41 1.78 -5.79 0.15
C THR A 41 2.14 -4.79 -0.96
N GLY A 42 3.31 -4.15 -0.86
CA GLY A 42 3.80 -3.21 -1.89
C GLY A 42 4.01 -3.86 -3.25
N LEU A 43 4.54 -5.09 -3.29
CA LEU A 43 4.73 -5.83 -4.54
C LEU A 43 3.38 -6.20 -5.19
N VAL A 44 2.44 -6.71 -4.40
CA VAL A 44 1.08 -7.03 -4.89
C VAL A 44 0.39 -5.78 -5.41
N LEU A 45 0.45 -4.68 -4.64
CA LEU A 45 -0.11 -3.39 -5.07
C LEU A 45 0.55 -2.86 -6.34
N LEU A 46 1.86 -3.02 -6.51
CA LEU A 46 2.56 -2.59 -7.73
C LEU A 46 1.98 -3.27 -8.96
N VAL A 47 1.74 -4.59 -8.89
CA VAL A 47 1.15 -5.35 -9.99
C VAL A 47 -0.30 -4.90 -10.24
N LEU A 48 -1.13 -4.84 -9.20
CA LEU A 48 -2.54 -4.45 -9.33
C LEU A 48 -2.70 -3.01 -9.83
N LEU A 49 -1.88 -2.07 -9.33
CA LEU A 49 -1.89 -0.68 -9.77
C LEU A 49 -1.37 -0.53 -11.21
N ALA A 50 -0.42 -1.35 -11.63
CA ALA A 50 0.02 -1.38 -13.04
C ALA A 50 -1.13 -1.83 -13.96
N VAL A 51 -1.86 -2.90 -13.59
CA VAL A 51 -3.05 -3.34 -14.33
C VAL A 51 -4.11 -2.25 -14.33
N GLU A 52 -4.39 -1.64 -13.18
CA GLU A 52 -5.35 -0.54 -13.05
C GLU A 52 -4.98 0.66 -13.95
N THR A 53 -3.69 1.05 -13.97
CA THR A 53 -3.20 2.11 -14.85
C THR A 53 -3.38 1.75 -16.33
N LEU A 54 -3.18 0.49 -16.71
CA LEU A 54 -3.42 0.06 -18.09
C LEU A 54 -4.89 0.20 -18.51
N THR A 55 -5.85 -0.01 -17.60
CA THR A 55 -7.27 0.20 -17.90
C THR A 55 -7.60 1.65 -18.26
N THR A 56 -6.81 2.63 -17.78
CA THR A 56 -7.00 4.06 -18.10
C THR A 56 -6.61 4.40 -19.55
N LEU A 57 -5.76 3.59 -20.19
CA LEU A 57 -5.33 3.83 -21.58
C LEU A 57 -6.46 3.57 -22.60
N ALA A 58 -7.43 2.74 -22.23
CA ALA A 58 -8.60 2.44 -23.05
C ALA A 58 -9.88 2.45 -22.17
N LEU A 59 -10.07 3.57 -21.46
CA LEU A 59 -11.08 3.71 -20.42
C LEU A 59 -12.50 3.43 -20.92
N ASP A 60 -12.83 3.81 -22.17
CA ASP A 60 -14.16 3.57 -22.73
C ASP A 60 -14.49 2.08 -22.86
N SER A 61 -13.48 1.24 -23.12
CA SER A 61 -13.66 -0.21 -23.22
C SER A 61 -13.53 -0.93 -21.87
N PHE A 62 -12.74 -0.38 -20.92
CA PHE A 62 -12.38 -1.03 -19.66
C PHE A 62 -12.93 -0.32 -18.42
N LEU A 63 -13.89 0.57 -18.57
CA LEU A 63 -14.43 1.34 -17.44
C LEU A 63 -14.99 0.45 -16.31
N ASN A 64 -15.68 -0.63 -16.65
CA ASN A 64 -16.15 -1.62 -15.67
C ASN A 64 -15.00 -2.24 -14.87
N VAL A 65 -13.93 -2.60 -15.58
CA VAL A 65 -12.74 -3.20 -14.98
C VAL A 65 -12.03 -2.19 -14.10
N HIS A 66 -11.91 -0.94 -14.55
CA HIS A 66 -11.33 0.17 -13.80
C HIS A 66 -12.07 0.41 -12.48
N ILE A 67 -13.39 0.52 -12.51
CA ILE A 67 -14.19 0.73 -11.30
C ILE A 67 -14.04 -0.48 -10.34
N PHE A 68 -14.13 -1.69 -10.88
CA PHE A 68 -14.02 -2.93 -10.09
C PHE A 68 -12.65 -3.05 -9.43
N LEU A 69 -11.56 -2.86 -10.18
CA LEU A 69 -10.20 -2.94 -9.67
C LEU A 69 -9.89 -1.80 -8.69
N GLY A 70 -10.38 -0.58 -8.97
CA GLY A 70 -10.25 0.55 -8.07
C GLY A 70 -10.83 0.27 -6.69
N LEU A 71 -12.03 -0.32 -6.62
CA LEU A 71 -12.68 -0.72 -5.36
C LEU A 71 -11.96 -1.90 -4.68
N LEU A 72 -11.52 -2.89 -5.47
CA LEU A 72 -10.74 -4.02 -4.98
C LEU A 72 -9.42 -3.56 -4.32
N LEU A 73 -8.81 -2.50 -4.83
CA LEU A 73 -7.55 -1.97 -4.33
C LEU A 73 -7.67 -1.29 -2.95
N ILE A 74 -8.86 -0.82 -2.54
CA ILE A 74 -9.05 -0.05 -1.30
C ILE A 74 -8.49 -0.80 -0.07
N PRO A 75 -8.92 -2.04 0.28
CA PRO A 75 -8.42 -2.72 1.47
C PRO A 75 -6.91 -3.03 1.44
N PRO A 76 -6.29 -3.51 0.34
CA PRO A 76 -4.83 -3.67 0.27
C PRO A 76 -4.07 -2.35 0.42
N VAL A 77 -4.59 -1.23 -0.12
CA VAL A 77 -4.00 0.11 0.06
C VAL A 77 -4.09 0.54 1.52
N VAL A 78 -5.25 0.36 2.17
CA VAL A 78 -5.42 0.63 3.61
C VAL A 78 -4.43 -0.20 4.43
N LEU A 79 -4.26 -1.49 4.14
CA LEU A 79 -3.26 -2.33 4.80
C LEU A 79 -1.85 -1.78 4.62
N LYS A 80 -1.49 -1.33 3.42
CA LYS A 80 -0.18 -0.73 3.13
C LYS A 80 0.02 0.57 3.90
N LEU A 81 -0.97 1.45 3.90
CA LEU A 81 -0.92 2.72 4.64
C LEU A 81 -0.83 2.47 6.15
N ALA A 82 -1.63 1.54 6.70
CA ALA A 82 -1.62 1.20 8.10
C ALA A 82 -0.27 0.60 8.54
N SER A 83 0.30 -0.35 7.79
CA SER A 83 1.59 -0.98 8.12
C SER A 83 2.75 0.01 8.04
N THR A 84 2.72 0.93 7.07
CA THR A 84 3.72 1.99 6.92
C THR A 84 3.55 3.06 8.00
N GLY A 85 2.31 3.49 8.25
CA GLY A 85 1.97 4.46 9.30
C GLY A 85 2.32 3.96 10.69
N TRP A 86 2.08 2.67 10.99
CA TRP A 86 2.51 2.04 12.23
C TRP A 86 4.01 2.12 12.43
N ARG A 87 4.81 1.81 11.39
CA ARG A 87 6.27 1.92 11.45
C ARG A 87 6.71 3.36 11.73
N PHE A 88 6.09 4.32 11.06
CA PHE A 88 6.34 5.74 11.25
C PHE A 88 6.00 6.18 12.68
N ALA A 89 4.80 5.86 13.17
CA ALA A 89 4.36 6.18 14.52
C ALA A 89 5.32 5.59 15.58
N ARG A 90 5.70 4.32 15.44
CA ARG A 90 6.64 3.66 16.37
C ARG A 90 8.02 4.28 16.37
N TYR A 91 8.51 4.75 15.21
CA TYR A 91 9.79 5.46 15.14
C TYR A 91 9.74 6.77 15.95
N TYR A 92 8.67 7.56 15.78
CA TYR A 92 8.53 8.85 16.49
C TYR A 92 8.15 8.71 17.97
N THR A 93 7.47 7.64 18.37
CA THR A 93 7.19 7.33 19.78
C THR A 93 8.39 6.71 20.52
N ARG A 94 9.60 6.83 19.95
CA ARG A 94 10.88 6.41 20.56
C ARG A 94 10.97 4.93 20.91
N ASN A 95 10.28 4.06 20.20
CA ASN A 95 10.43 2.62 20.38
C ASN A 95 11.83 2.18 19.92
N GLU A 96 12.65 1.67 20.86
CA GLU A 96 14.07 1.35 20.62
C GLU A 96 14.26 0.38 19.44
N ALA A 97 13.42 -0.65 19.33
CA ALA A 97 13.51 -1.64 18.26
C ALA A 97 13.36 -1.03 16.85
N TYR A 98 12.51 0.02 16.71
CA TYR A 98 12.31 0.72 15.44
C TYR A 98 13.34 1.81 15.18
N ARG A 99 13.95 2.37 16.25
CA ARG A 99 15.01 3.37 16.11
C ARG A 99 16.35 2.77 15.71
N LEU A 100 16.67 1.56 16.16
CA LEU A 100 17.90 0.84 15.81
C LEU A 100 18.00 0.52 14.32
N GLU A 101 16.87 0.43 13.60
CA GLU A 101 16.85 0.23 12.15
C GLU A 101 17.14 1.50 11.34
N GLY A 102 17.29 2.64 12.01
CA GLY A 102 17.67 3.93 11.43
C GLY A 102 16.50 4.73 10.86
N ALA A 103 16.77 6.00 10.60
CA ALA A 103 15.80 6.94 10.05
C ALA A 103 15.49 6.61 8.58
N PRO A 104 14.23 6.72 8.14
CA PRO A 104 13.88 6.69 6.73
C PRO A 104 14.66 7.78 5.97
N ARG A 105 15.06 7.50 4.73
CA ARG A 105 15.76 8.47 3.88
C ARG A 105 14.93 9.74 3.75
N LEU A 106 15.58 10.92 3.82
CA LEU A 106 14.93 12.24 3.78
C LEU A 106 13.96 12.36 2.61
N LEU A 107 14.34 11.94 1.41
CA LEU A 107 13.48 11.98 0.22
C LEU A 107 12.16 11.19 0.43
N LEU A 108 12.26 9.96 0.93
CA LEU A 108 11.07 9.13 1.18
C LEU A 108 10.21 9.68 2.34
N ARG A 109 10.82 10.36 3.29
CA ARG A 109 10.14 11.00 4.42
C ARG A 109 9.31 12.21 3.99
N LEU A 110 9.85 13.03 3.05
CA LEU A 110 9.12 14.16 2.47
C LEU A 110 8.05 13.71 1.47
N LEU A 111 8.34 12.67 0.69
CA LEU A 111 7.42 12.12 -0.29
C LEU A 111 6.22 11.41 0.35
N ALA A 112 6.38 10.81 1.53
CA ALA A 112 5.35 10.00 2.18
C ALA A 112 4.04 10.75 2.43
N PRO A 113 4.00 11.94 3.06
CA PRO A 113 2.75 12.66 3.30
C PRO A 113 2.06 13.09 1.99
N LEU A 114 2.84 13.48 0.98
CA LEU A 114 2.30 13.85 -0.34
C LEU A 114 1.67 12.63 -1.03
N LEU A 115 2.35 11.48 -0.98
CA LEU A 115 1.84 10.24 -1.56
C LEU A 115 0.60 9.75 -0.82
N VAL A 116 0.56 9.82 0.51
CA VAL A 116 -0.62 9.47 1.30
C VAL A 116 -1.78 10.40 0.97
N GLY A 117 -1.56 11.72 0.96
CA GLY A 117 -2.59 12.70 0.65
C GLY A 117 -3.16 12.53 -0.76
N SER A 118 -2.29 12.35 -1.77
CA SER A 118 -2.74 12.12 -3.15
C SER A 118 -3.44 10.76 -3.33
N THR A 119 -3.03 9.72 -2.58
CA THR A 119 -3.73 8.42 -2.57
C THR A 119 -5.14 8.56 -2.00
N LEU A 120 -5.30 9.27 -0.88
CA LEU A 120 -6.62 9.53 -0.28
C LEU A 120 -7.51 10.37 -1.21
N ALA A 121 -6.95 11.38 -1.87
CA ALA A 121 -7.67 12.19 -2.84
C ALA A 121 -8.12 11.36 -4.05
N LEU A 122 -7.25 10.51 -4.59
CA LEU A 122 -7.54 9.65 -5.72
C LEU A 122 -8.65 8.64 -5.42
N PHE A 123 -8.51 7.85 -4.35
CA PHE A 123 -9.52 6.86 -3.99
C PHE A 123 -10.81 7.51 -3.48
N GLY A 124 -10.70 8.59 -2.69
CA GLY A 124 -11.86 9.34 -2.21
C GLY A 124 -12.69 9.95 -3.34
N SER A 125 -12.03 10.55 -4.33
CA SER A 125 -12.72 11.10 -5.51
C SER A 125 -13.32 10.00 -6.40
N GLY A 126 -12.66 8.84 -6.52
CA GLY A 126 -13.19 7.68 -7.24
C GLY A 126 -14.46 7.12 -6.60
N VAL A 127 -14.47 6.97 -5.27
CA VAL A 127 -15.68 6.57 -4.53
C VAL A 127 -16.77 7.64 -4.63
N ALA A 128 -16.39 8.92 -4.52
CA ALA A 128 -17.35 10.03 -4.67
C ALA A 128 -17.99 10.04 -6.07
N LEU A 129 -17.22 9.76 -7.12
CA LEU A 129 -17.76 9.60 -8.49
C LEU A 129 -18.78 8.46 -8.58
N LEU A 130 -18.51 7.32 -7.95
CA LEU A 130 -19.43 6.20 -7.94
C LEU A 130 -20.74 6.54 -7.23
N VAL A 131 -20.69 7.28 -6.11
CA VAL A 131 -21.85 7.57 -5.25
C VAL A 131 -22.64 8.78 -5.77
N PHE A 132 -21.95 9.84 -6.23
CA PHE A 132 -22.55 11.14 -6.52
C PHE A 132 -22.39 11.59 -7.98
N GLY A 133 -21.70 10.81 -8.80
CA GLY A 133 -21.11 11.27 -10.05
C GLY A 133 -22.03 11.39 -11.27
N HIS A 134 -23.36 11.27 -11.11
CA HIS A 134 -24.29 11.31 -12.24
C HIS A 134 -24.30 12.63 -13.03
N GLY A 135 -23.74 13.74 -12.48
CA GLY A 135 -23.66 15.03 -13.15
C GLY A 135 -22.28 15.71 -13.07
N GLY A 136 -21.23 14.97 -12.74
CA GLY A 136 -20.09 15.50 -12.07
C GLY A 136 -18.87 15.90 -12.88
N GLY A 137 -18.91 16.96 -13.68
CA GLY A 137 -17.69 17.51 -14.29
C GLY A 137 -16.59 17.81 -13.28
N VAL A 138 -16.90 18.39 -12.13
CA VAL A 138 -15.94 18.74 -11.07
C VAL A 138 -15.32 17.50 -10.43
N LEU A 139 -16.12 16.50 -10.04
CA LEU A 139 -15.60 15.27 -9.41
C LEU A 139 -14.68 14.49 -10.38
N ARG A 140 -15.05 14.43 -11.66
CA ARG A 140 -14.22 13.81 -12.70
C ARG A 140 -12.90 14.57 -12.86
N THR A 141 -12.93 15.89 -12.89
CA THR A 141 -11.71 16.72 -12.95
C THR A 141 -10.82 16.49 -11.74
N VAL A 142 -11.38 16.46 -10.53
CA VAL A 142 -10.65 16.19 -9.29
C VAL A 142 -10.01 14.80 -9.33
N HIS A 143 -10.76 13.79 -9.76
CA HIS A 143 -10.23 12.41 -9.87
C HIS A 143 -9.08 12.32 -10.87
N THR A 144 -9.25 12.87 -12.07
CA THR A 144 -8.22 12.87 -13.11
C THR A 144 -6.98 13.63 -12.67
N PHE A 145 -7.15 14.81 -12.08
CA PHE A 145 -6.02 15.59 -11.56
C PHE A 145 -5.28 14.86 -10.43
N SER A 146 -6.04 14.27 -9.49
CA SER A 146 -5.47 13.45 -8.41
C SER A 146 -4.71 12.27 -8.95
N PHE A 147 -5.17 11.61 -10.02
CA PHE A 147 -4.47 10.52 -10.70
C PHE A 147 -3.14 10.98 -11.28
N ILE A 148 -3.10 12.12 -11.96
CA ILE A 148 -1.86 12.67 -12.54
C ILE A 148 -0.84 12.97 -11.44
N VAL A 149 -1.25 13.70 -10.39
CA VAL A 149 -0.38 14.05 -9.26
C VAL A 149 0.11 12.78 -8.56
N TRP A 150 -0.79 11.87 -8.24
CA TRP A 150 -0.47 10.59 -7.62
C TRP A 150 0.49 9.76 -8.49
N GLY A 151 0.27 9.69 -9.80
CA GLY A 151 1.10 8.96 -10.75
C GLY A 151 2.54 9.46 -10.76
N VAL A 152 2.75 10.77 -10.82
CA VAL A 152 4.08 11.38 -10.76
C VAL A 152 4.76 11.03 -9.43
N LEU A 153 4.07 11.21 -8.30
CA LEU A 153 4.60 10.89 -6.98
C LEU A 153 4.92 9.40 -6.83
N MET A 154 4.06 8.52 -7.39
CA MET A 154 4.24 7.08 -7.38
C MET A 154 5.45 6.65 -8.23
N ILE A 155 5.66 7.23 -9.40
CA ILE A 155 6.84 6.97 -10.23
C ILE A 155 8.11 7.34 -9.46
N VAL A 156 8.16 8.52 -8.85
CA VAL A 156 9.32 8.96 -8.04
C VAL A 156 9.52 8.00 -6.86
N HIS A 157 8.44 7.59 -6.17
CA HIS A 157 8.49 6.65 -5.06
C HIS A 157 9.04 5.28 -5.49
N VAL A 158 8.50 4.71 -6.57
CA VAL A 158 8.93 3.40 -7.08
C VAL A 158 10.39 3.45 -7.53
N LEU A 159 10.81 4.48 -8.26
CA LEU A 159 12.20 4.62 -8.71
C LEU A 159 13.17 4.79 -7.53
N ALA A 160 12.80 5.58 -6.52
CA ALA A 160 13.62 5.75 -5.31
C ALA A 160 13.75 4.44 -4.53
N TYR A 161 12.67 3.65 -4.45
CA TYR A 161 12.66 2.36 -3.77
C TYR A 161 13.38 1.28 -4.58
N LEU A 162 13.17 1.23 -5.90
CA LEU A 162 13.80 0.28 -6.81
C LEU A 162 15.32 0.39 -6.79
N ARG A 163 15.87 1.62 -6.82
CA ARG A 163 17.32 1.84 -6.68
C ARG A 163 17.88 1.26 -5.37
N HIS A 164 17.09 1.33 -4.30
CA HIS A 164 17.50 0.75 -3.02
C HIS A 164 17.46 -0.79 -3.04
N VAL A 165 16.36 -1.35 -3.55
CA VAL A 165 16.17 -2.80 -3.68
C VAL A 165 17.23 -3.41 -4.59
N LEU A 166 17.53 -2.78 -5.73
CA LEU A 166 18.57 -3.24 -6.64
C LEU A 166 19.96 -3.20 -6.00
N ARG A 167 20.31 -2.12 -5.28
CA ARG A 167 21.61 -2.01 -4.60
C ARG A 167 21.77 -3.04 -3.46
N VAL A 168 20.74 -3.23 -2.65
CA VAL A 168 20.78 -4.16 -1.51
C VAL A 168 20.56 -5.59 -1.98
N GLY A 169 19.65 -5.83 -2.89
CA GLY A 169 19.33 -7.16 -3.41
C GLY A 169 20.47 -7.78 -4.22
N LEU A 170 21.16 -6.99 -5.06
CA LEU A 170 22.36 -7.46 -5.77
C LEU A 170 23.53 -7.74 -4.83
N ALA A 171 23.65 -6.97 -3.72
CA ALA A 171 24.65 -7.24 -2.68
C ALA A 171 24.31 -8.46 -1.85
N ASP A 172 23.03 -8.73 -1.63
CA ASP A 172 22.54 -9.81 -0.76
C ASP A 172 22.39 -11.14 -1.51
N TRP A 173 22.23 -11.12 -2.83
CA TRP A 173 22.28 -12.34 -3.66
C TRP A 173 23.62 -13.07 -3.52
N ARG A 174 24.68 -12.34 -3.23
CA ARG A 174 26.02 -12.94 -2.92
C ARG A 174 26.11 -13.49 -1.50
N ARG A 175 25.21 -13.14 -0.57
CA ARG A 175 25.20 -13.60 0.83
C ARG A 175 23.85 -14.22 1.18
N ARG A 176 23.59 -15.45 0.69
CA ARG A 176 22.45 -16.29 1.13
C ARG A 176 22.55 -16.61 2.62
N ARG A 177 22.04 -15.75 3.49
CA ARG A 177 21.54 -16.08 4.82
C ARG A 177 20.26 -15.30 5.07
N GLU A 178 19.14 -15.82 4.56
CA GLU A 178 17.83 -15.35 5.00
C GLU A 178 17.68 -15.58 6.49
N LYS A 179 17.64 -14.50 7.25
CA LYS A 179 17.14 -14.56 8.62
C LYS A 179 15.70 -15.02 8.55
N VAL A 180 15.42 -16.24 9.01
CA VAL A 180 14.06 -16.78 9.07
C VAL A 180 13.27 -15.91 10.06
N VAL A 181 12.39 -15.06 9.55
CA VAL A 181 11.51 -14.23 10.38
C VAL A 181 10.24 -15.02 10.66
N ALA A 182 10.00 -15.33 11.96
CA ALA A 182 8.79 -16.04 12.39
C ALA A 182 7.50 -15.33 11.89
N GLY A 183 6.40 -16.08 11.73
CA GLY A 183 5.09 -15.52 11.40
C GLY A 183 4.84 -15.27 9.90
N ALA A 184 5.54 -15.95 8.99
CA ALA A 184 5.28 -15.85 7.56
C ALA A 184 3.83 -16.21 7.19
N ARG A 185 3.24 -17.21 7.85
CA ARG A 185 1.82 -17.63 7.65
C ARG A 185 0.86 -16.50 8.04
N SER A 186 1.07 -15.86 9.18
CA SER A 186 0.22 -14.76 9.66
C SER A 186 0.26 -13.56 8.69
N ARG A 187 1.43 -13.17 8.20
CA ARG A 187 1.57 -12.07 7.23
C ARG A 187 0.90 -12.36 5.89
N ARG A 188 1.06 -13.61 5.39
CA ARG A 188 0.36 -14.05 4.16
C ARG A 188 -1.15 -14.06 4.37
N ALA A 189 -1.62 -14.54 5.53
CA ALA A 189 -3.05 -14.50 5.88
C ALA A 189 -3.58 -13.06 5.94
N THR A 190 -2.87 -12.12 6.56
CA THR A 190 -3.28 -10.72 6.60
C THR A 190 -3.40 -10.11 5.20
N LEU A 191 -2.44 -10.39 4.31
CA LEU A 191 -2.51 -9.92 2.93
C LEU A 191 -3.66 -10.59 2.17
N ALA A 192 -3.85 -11.91 2.33
CA ALA A 192 -4.97 -12.63 1.71
C ALA A 192 -6.31 -12.09 2.19
N ILE A 193 -6.47 -11.82 3.49
CA ILE A 193 -7.70 -11.22 4.05
C ILE A 193 -7.94 -9.83 3.41
N ALA A 194 -6.91 -9.00 3.26
CA ALA A 194 -7.07 -7.69 2.62
C ALA A 194 -7.51 -7.81 1.14
N LEU A 195 -6.97 -8.78 0.40
CA LEU A 195 -7.38 -9.06 -0.99
C LEU A 195 -8.81 -9.60 -1.07
N ILE A 196 -9.17 -10.56 -0.20
CA ILE A 196 -10.53 -11.09 -0.13
C ILE A 196 -11.52 -9.97 0.23
N ALA A 197 -11.19 -9.12 1.21
CA ALA A 197 -12.01 -7.97 1.56
C ALA A 197 -12.16 -7.01 0.35
N GLY A 198 -11.12 -6.80 -0.45
CA GLY A 198 -11.19 -6.03 -1.68
C GLY A 198 -12.14 -6.63 -2.71
N VAL A 199 -12.07 -7.93 -2.92
CA VAL A 199 -13.02 -8.64 -3.80
C VAL A 199 -14.46 -8.51 -3.27
N ILE A 200 -14.67 -8.67 -1.96
CA ILE A 200 -15.99 -8.50 -1.36
C ILE A 200 -16.52 -7.08 -1.58
N VAL A 201 -15.70 -6.04 -1.34
CA VAL A 201 -16.09 -4.63 -1.59
C VAL A 201 -16.47 -4.43 -3.06
N ALA A 202 -15.66 -4.91 -4.01
CA ALA A 202 -15.92 -4.77 -5.43
C ALA A 202 -17.21 -5.51 -5.86
N LEU A 203 -17.45 -6.71 -5.32
CA LEU A 203 -18.65 -7.49 -5.64
C LEU A 203 -19.93 -6.92 -4.99
N THR A 204 -19.86 -6.49 -3.73
CA THR A 204 -21.04 -5.91 -3.03
C THR A 204 -21.46 -4.57 -3.62
N THR A 205 -20.52 -3.82 -4.20
CA THR A 205 -20.80 -2.54 -4.88
C THR A 205 -21.14 -2.71 -6.36
N TYR A 206 -21.09 -3.93 -6.90
CA TYR A 206 -21.31 -4.19 -8.34
C TYR A 206 -22.67 -3.68 -8.85
N PRO A 207 -23.80 -3.80 -8.13
CA PRO A 207 -25.07 -3.20 -8.58
C PRO A 207 -25.01 -1.69 -8.78
N ALA A 208 -24.32 -0.96 -7.88
CA ALA A 208 -24.10 0.47 -7.99
C ALA A 208 -23.22 0.82 -9.18
N GLN A 209 -22.21 -0.01 -9.47
CA GLN A 209 -21.35 0.16 -10.65
C GLN A 209 -22.17 0.02 -11.94
N GLN A 210 -23.05 -0.97 -12.04
CA GLN A 210 -23.91 -1.19 -13.21
C GLN A 210 -24.92 -0.06 -13.39
N SER A 211 -25.59 0.38 -12.31
CA SER A 211 -26.48 1.54 -12.34
C SER A 211 -25.77 2.79 -12.85
N TRP A 212 -24.56 3.05 -12.38
CA TRP A 212 -23.77 4.20 -12.83
C TRP A 212 -23.45 4.14 -14.34
N LEU A 213 -23.13 2.95 -14.84
CA LEU A 213 -22.81 2.73 -16.25
C LEU A 213 -24.02 2.86 -17.17
N SER A 214 -25.22 2.38 -16.79
CA SER A 214 -26.43 2.48 -17.57
C SER A 214 -26.85 3.94 -17.75
N HIS A 215 -26.82 4.75 -16.69
CA HIS A 215 -27.12 6.19 -16.79
C HIS A 215 -26.17 6.93 -17.72
N ARG A 216 -24.89 6.54 -17.78
CA ARG A 216 -23.93 7.16 -18.69
C ARG A 216 -24.25 6.87 -20.17
N HIS A 217 -24.73 5.66 -20.48
CA HIS A 217 -25.14 5.31 -21.86
C HIS A 217 -26.37 6.07 -22.30
N GLU A 218 -27.38 6.26 -21.45
CA GLU A 218 -28.59 7.01 -21.75
C GLU A 218 -28.27 8.46 -22.12
N HIS A 219 -27.52 9.19 -21.31
CA HIS A 219 -27.13 10.58 -21.61
C HIS A 219 -26.25 10.71 -22.86
N GLY A 220 -25.39 9.74 -23.17
CA GLY A 220 -24.61 9.75 -24.40
C GLY A 220 -25.44 9.62 -25.67
N HIS A 221 -26.55 8.90 -25.62
CA HIS A 221 -27.51 8.79 -26.74
C HIS A 221 -28.34 10.07 -26.93
N ASP A 222 -28.77 10.71 -25.85
CA ASP A 222 -29.54 11.96 -25.90
C ASP A 222 -28.72 13.10 -26.46
N ASP A 223 -27.45 13.22 -26.07
CA ASP A 223 -26.53 14.25 -26.60
C ASP A 223 -26.27 14.02 -28.11
N ALA A 224 -26.07 12.76 -28.54
CA ALA A 224 -25.88 12.43 -29.95
C ALA A 224 -27.12 12.73 -30.79
N ALA A 225 -28.32 12.42 -30.29
CA ALA A 225 -29.59 12.73 -30.95
C ALA A 225 -29.83 14.23 -31.04
N ALA A 226 -29.50 15.02 -30.01
CA ALA A 226 -29.61 16.46 -29.98
C ALA A 226 -28.67 17.15 -30.98
N VAL A 227 -27.47 16.61 -31.20
CA VAL A 227 -26.53 17.13 -32.22
C VAL A 227 -27.05 16.89 -33.62
N VAL A 228 -27.58 15.71 -33.92
CA VAL A 228 -28.16 15.37 -35.24
C VAL A 228 -29.36 16.23 -35.55
N SER A 229 -30.24 16.51 -34.58
CA SER A 229 -31.43 17.35 -34.77
C SER A 229 -31.13 18.84 -35.01
N ARG A 230 -29.92 19.30 -34.68
CA ARG A 230 -29.50 20.72 -34.93
C ARG A 230 -28.83 20.91 -36.30
N GLN A 231 -28.48 19.83 -36.97
CA GLN A 231 -27.83 19.89 -38.30
C GLN A 231 -28.75 19.58 -39.48
N GLY A 232 -30.02 19.22 -39.23
CA GLY A 232 -31.08 19.05 -40.22
C GLY A 232 -32.11 20.19 -40.16
#